data_ff6ed17b495962d30bad33f4a7020fb4
#
_entry.id   ff6ed17b495962d30bad33f4a7020fb4
#
_cell.length_a   1.000
_cell.length_b   1.000
_cell.length_c   1.000
_cell.angle_alpha   90.00
_cell.angle_beta   90.00
_cell.angle_gamma   90.00
#
_symmetry.space_group_name_H-M   'P 1'
#
loop_
_entity.id
_entity.type
_entity.pdbx_description
1 polymer ?
#
loop_
_entity_poly.entity_id
_entity_poly.type
_entity_poly.pdbx_seq_one_letter_code
_entity_poly.pdbx_strand_id
1 'polypeptide(L)'
;VNYSYHYQDTNLVLYQKYTYEDACRLLNWERNEVPLNIGGYKYDKKTKTFPIFINYDKQDNISDTTKYEDHFVSENRLIAISKSGRSMDSEDVQNFLNATERGIDVQLFVRKNKDDKISKEFYYLGRVIATGNAKQFVMPNTDKTAVEIEWELETPVREDIYQYIVNE
;
A
#
# COMPACT_ATOMS: atom_id res chain seq x y z
N VAL A 1 14.68 21.45 -4.47
CA VAL A 1 14.73 20.14 -5.04
C VAL A 1 13.34 19.59 -5.25
N ASN A 2 13.10 19.14 -6.43
CA ASN A 2 11.73 18.85 -6.83
C ASN A 2 11.08 17.66 -6.15
N TYR A 3 11.86 16.68 -5.72
CA TYR A 3 11.26 15.53 -5.09
C TYR A 3 10.54 15.89 -3.79
N SER A 4 11.00 16.89 -3.07
CA SER A 4 10.35 17.29 -1.83
C SER A 4 9.03 17.97 -2.10
N TYR A 5 8.84 18.46 -3.30
CA TYR A 5 7.61 19.10 -3.68
C TYR A 5 6.40 18.16 -3.55
N HIS A 6 6.60 16.90 -3.84
CA HIS A 6 5.51 15.92 -3.76
C HIS A 6 5.09 15.58 -2.34
N TYR A 7 5.95 15.88 -1.38
CA TYR A 7 5.72 15.43 -0.01
C TYR A 7 5.54 16.57 0.97
N GLN A 8 5.53 17.80 0.50
CA GLN A 8 5.45 18.96 1.38
C GLN A 8 4.14 19.03 2.15
N ASP A 9 3.05 18.70 1.50
CA ASP A 9 1.74 18.79 2.11
C ASP A 9 1.46 17.65 3.09
N THR A 10 2.25 16.60 3.05
CA THR A 10 2.06 15.46 3.93
C THR A 10 3.10 15.37 5.03
N ASN A 11 4.21 16.08 4.89
CA ASN A 11 5.34 16.02 5.83
C ASN A 11 5.98 14.64 5.94
N LEU A 12 5.74 13.78 4.97
CA LEU A 12 6.37 12.45 4.94
C LEU A 12 7.67 12.50 4.17
N VAL A 13 8.65 11.74 4.63
CA VAL A 13 9.96 11.69 4.01
C VAL A 13 10.21 10.30 3.46
N LEU A 14 10.58 10.23 2.20
CA LEU A 14 10.78 8.97 1.50
C LEU A 14 11.83 8.12 2.23
N TYR A 15 11.51 6.85 2.43
CA TYR A 15 12.35 5.82 3.07
C TYR A 15 12.55 5.99 4.57
N GLN A 16 11.88 6.97 5.18
CA GLN A 16 11.80 7.01 6.63
C GLN A 16 10.73 6.03 7.10
N LYS A 17 10.79 5.70 8.39
CA LYS A 17 9.85 4.74 8.98
C LYS A 17 8.78 5.45 9.78
N TYR A 18 7.56 4.97 9.67
CA TYR A 18 6.40 5.55 10.35
C TYR A 18 5.48 4.45 10.86
N THR A 19 4.90 4.67 12.04
CA THR A 19 3.83 3.81 12.52
C THR A 19 2.51 4.23 11.86
N TYR A 20 1.46 3.44 12.04
CA TYR A 20 0.12 3.83 11.58
C TYR A 20 -0.24 5.20 12.11
N GLU A 21 -0.03 5.40 13.42
CA GLU A 21 -0.41 6.66 14.05
C GLU A 21 0.39 7.84 13.52
N ASP A 22 1.68 7.64 13.32
CA ASP A 22 2.53 8.68 12.76
C ASP A 22 2.05 9.08 11.36
N ALA A 23 1.73 8.08 10.55
CA ALA A 23 1.29 8.34 9.19
C ALA A 23 -0.02 9.13 9.18
N CYS A 24 -0.98 8.71 9.98
CA CYS A 24 -2.26 9.41 10.06
C CYS A 24 -2.08 10.85 10.52
N ARG A 25 -1.24 11.06 11.53
CA ARG A 25 -0.98 12.40 12.04
C ARG A 25 -0.31 13.28 10.99
N LEU A 26 0.68 12.73 10.31
CA LEU A 26 1.42 13.50 9.30
C LEU A 26 0.60 13.73 8.03
N LEU A 27 -0.41 12.91 7.80
CA LEU A 27 -1.37 13.14 6.72
C LEU A 27 -2.50 14.07 7.12
N ASN A 28 -2.43 14.59 8.35
CA ASN A 28 -3.38 15.57 8.88
C ASN A 28 -4.80 15.03 9.07
N TRP A 29 -4.90 13.76 9.41
CA TRP A 29 -6.19 13.17 9.75
C TRP A 29 -6.68 13.77 11.06
N GLU A 30 -7.97 13.97 11.15
CA GLU A 30 -8.59 14.55 12.34
C GLU A 30 -8.48 13.66 13.56
N ARG A 31 -8.49 12.36 13.33
CA ARG A 31 -8.35 11.38 14.39
C ARG A 31 -7.24 10.42 14.08
N ASN A 32 -6.53 10.03 15.12
CA ASN A 32 -5.59 8.92 14.98
C ASN A 32 -6.38 7.62 14.96
N GLU A 33 -6.18 6.83 13.93
CA GLU A 33 -6.72 5.49 13.91
C GLU A 33 -5.74 4.58 14.62
N VAL A 34 -6.27 3.69 15.45
CA VAL A 34 -5.41 2.68 16.04
C VAL A 34 -5.17 1.58 15.03
N PRO A 35 -4.03 0.86 15.11
CA PRO A 35 -3.71 -0.18 14.13
C PRO A 35 -4.82 -1.20 13.92
N LEU A 36 -5.55 -1.53 14.95
CA LEU A 36 -6.64 -2.50 14.86
C LEU A 36 -7.72 -2.06 13.88
N ASN A 37 -7.90 -0.76 13.74
CA ASN A 37 -8.99 -0.23 12.92
C ASN A 37 -8.58 0.07 11.50
N ILE A 38 -7.29 0.23 11.24
CA ILE A 38 -6.83 0.58 9.89
C ILE A 38 -6.94 -0.60 8.94
N GLY A 39 -6.56 -1.79 9.40
CA GLY A 39 -6.78 -2.99 8.61
C GLY A 39 -6.11 -3.00 7.25
N GLY A 40 -4.92 -2.45 7.14
CA GLY A 40 -4.14 -2.45 5.90
C GLY A 40 -4.27 -1.17 5.11
N TYR A 41 -5.47 -0.66 4.93
CA TYR A 41 -5.64 0.63 4.27
C TYR A 41 -7.00 1.22 4.64
N LYS A 42 -7.06 2.52 4.63
CA LYS A 42 -8.27 3.25 4.94
C LYS A 42 -8.23 4.61 4.25
N TYR A 43 -9.37 5.03 3.75
CA TYR A 43 -9.51 6.29 3.04
C TYR A 43 -10.03 7.38 3.98
N ASP A 44 -9.36 8.52 4.00
CA ASP A 44 -9.83 9.69 4.74
C ASP A 44 -10.39 10.70 3.75
N LYS A 45 -11.69 10.91 3.83
CA LYS A 45 -12.39 11.78 2.88
C LYS A 45 -12.03 13.24 3.03
N LYS A 46 -11.69 13.68 4.23
CA LYS A 46 -11.39 15.09 4.47
C LYS A 46 -10.08 15.52 3.82
N THR A 47 -9.04 14.71 3.98
CA THR A 47 -7.75 15.03 3.40
C THR A 47 -7.57 14.41 2.03
N LYS A 48 -8.47 13.52 1.63
CA LYS A 48 -8.39 12.76 0.39
C LYS A 48 -7.09 11.97 0.31
N THR A 49 -6.70 11.36 1.41
CA THR A 49 -5.51 10.52 1.47
C THR A 49 -5.91 9.07 1.69
N PHE A 50 -5.16 8.18 1.07
CA PHE A 50 -5.47 6.75 1.12
C PHE A 50 -4.16 5.99 1.32
N PRO A 51 -3.65 5.92 2.56
CA PRO A 51 -2.42 5.18 2.80
C PRO A 51 -2.66 3.68 2.74
N ILE A 52 -1.73 2.97 2.14
CA ILE A 52 -1.74 1.51 2.04
C ILE A 52 -0.60 0.98 2.89
N PHE A 53 -0.90 0.11 3.83
CA PHE A 53 0.09 -0.50 4.72
C PHE A 53 0.20 -1.99 4.39
N ILE A 54 1.38 -2.41 3.99
CA ILE A 54 1.62 -3.78 3.55
C ILE A 54 2.65 -4.45 4.44
N ASN A 55 2.29 -5.64 4.94
CA ASN A 55 3.25 -6.56 5.54
C ASN A 55 3.72 -7.49 4.44
N TYR A 56 4.94 -7.28 3.96
CA TYR A 56 5.44 -7.99 2.81
C TYR A 56 6.02 -9.33 3.20
N ASP A 57 5.50 -10.38 2.59
CA ASP A 57 6.00 -11.73 2.82
C ASP A 57 7.00 -12.09 1.73
N LYS A 58 8.10 -12.70 2.16
CA LYS A 58 9.06 -13.20 1.21
C LYS A 58 8.47 -14.41 0.50
N GLN A 59 8.57 -14.41 -0.81
CA GLN A 59 7.96 -15.45 -1.62
C GLN A 59 8.96 -16.54 -1.92
N ASP A 60 9.31 -17.31 -0.90
CA ASP A 60 10.28 -18.39 -1.03
C ASP A 60 9.71 -19.58 -1.76
N ASN A 61 8.47 -19.89 -1.47
CA ASN A 61 7.83 -21.06 -2.02
C ASN A 61 6.76 -20.63 -2.99
N ILE A 62 6.83 -21.16 -4.18
CA ILE A 62 5.80 -20.89 -5.16
C ILE A 62 4.69 -21.88 -4.91
N SER A 63 3.71 -21.46 -4.14
CA SER A 63 2.49 -22.23 -3.94
C SER A 63 1.35 -21.48 -4.61
N ASP A 64 0.22 -22.13 -4.72
CA ASP A 64 -0.92 -21.50 -5.34
C ASP A 64 -1.40 -20.27 -4.56
N THR A 65 -1.10 -20.22 -3.26
CA THR A 65 -1.53 -19.10 -2.44
C THR A 65 -0.63 -17.88 -2.57
N THR A 66 0.66 -18.05 -2.87
CA THR A 66 1.58 -16.91 -2.94
C THR A 66 1.26 -15.96 -4.08
N LYS A 67 0.70 -16.48 -5.16
CA LYS A 67 0.36 -15.61 -6.29
C LYS A 67 -0.82 -14.68 -5.99
N TYR A 68 -1.48 -14.88 -4.85
CA TYR A 68 -2.58 -14.01 -4.42
C TYR A 68 -2.18 -13.11 -3.26
N GLU A 69 -0.89 -12.84 -3.14
CA GLU A 69 -0.38 -11.96 -2.10
C GLU A 69 0.25 -10.73 -2.73
N ASP A 70 0.37 -9.66 -1.92
CA ASP A 70 1.02 -8.46 -2.38
C ASP A 70 2.48 -8.76 -2.75
N HIS A 71 2.93 -8.28 -3.89
CA HIS A 71 4.31 -8.52 -4.30
C HIS A 71 4.79 -7.46 -5.28
N PHE A 72 6.10 -7.20 -5.24
CA PHE A 72 6.73 -6.32 -6.20
C PHE A 72 7.02 -7.07 -7.50
N VAL A 73 6.70 -6.42 -8.61
CA VAL A 73 7.08 -6.92 -9.93
C VAL A 73 8.44 -6.35 -10.31
N SER A 74 8.72 -5.12 -9.90
CA SER A 74 9.99 -4.43 -10.11
C SER A 74 10.10 -3.31 -9.09
N GLU A 75 11.17 -2.52 -9.17
CA GLU A 75 11.39 -1.42 -8.23
C GLU A 75 10.28 -0.38 -8.28
N ASN A 76 9.56 -0.29 -9.38
CA ASN A 76 8.50 0.71 -9.50
C ASN A 76 7.13 0.12 -9.79
N ARG A 77 6.96 -1.18 -9.66
CA ARG A 77 5.67 -1.83 -9.88
C ARG A 77 5.35 -2.79 -8.76
N LEU A 78 4.14 -2.69 -8.25
CA LEU A 78 3.65 -3.51 -7.16
C LEU A 78 2.27 -4.03 -7.49
N ILE A 79 2.05 -5.31 -7.21
CA ILE A 79 0.72 -5.89 -7.26
C ILE A 79 0.20 -5.95 -5.82
N ALA A 80 -0.93 -5.33 -5.57
CA ALA A 80 -1.54 -5.35 -4.24
C ALA A 80 -2.95 -5.93 -4.33
N ILE A 81 -3.31 -6.69 -3.31
CA ILE A 81 -4.60 -7.38 -3.25
C ILE A 81 -5.52 -6.60 -2.33
N SER A 82 -6.75 -6.38 -2.77
CA SER A 82 -7.76 -5.68 -1.96
C SER A 82 -8.13 -6.51 -0.74
N LYS A 83 -8.91 -5.91 0.13
CA LYS A 83 -9.49 -6.65 1.25
C LYS A 83 -10.42 -7.73 0.73
N SER A 84 -10.52 -8.80 1.50
CA SER A 84 -11.44 -9.90 1.19
C SER A 84 -12.87 -9.39 1.10
N GLY A 85 -13.64 -9.95 0.17
CA GLY A 85 -15.02 -9.55 -0.02
C GLY A 85 -15.20 -8.35 -0.94
N ARG A 86 -14.14 -7.89 -1.57
CA ARG A 86 -14.22 -6.77 -2.51
C ARG A 86 -14.40 -7.26 -3.94
N SER A 87 -15.02 -6.40 -4.74
CA SER A 87 -15.19 -6.65 -6.18
C SER A 87 -14.74 -5.41 -6.93
N MET A 88 -14.74 -5.49 -8.25
CA MET A 88 -14.38 -4.34 -9.07
C MET A 88 -15.27 -3.13 -8.80
N ASP A 89 -16.50 -3.36 -8.35
CA ASP A 89 -17.45 -2.27 -8.08
C ASP A 89 -17.36 -1.72 -6.65
N SER A 90 -16.55 -2.32 -5.80
CA SER A 90 -16.43 -1.86 -4.42
C SER A 90 -15.87 -0.45 -4.37
N GLU A 91 -16.37 0.34 -3.41
CA GLU A 91 -16.02 1.75 -3.32
C GLU A 91 -14.52 1.97 -3.16
N ASP A 92 -13.87 1.21 -2.29
CA ASP A 92 -12.43 1.38 -2.09
C ASP A 92 -11.63 1.04 -3.35
N VAL A 93 -12.05 0.01 -4.07
CA VAL A 93 -11.40 -0.37 -5.34
C VAL A 93 -11.59 0.74 -6.38
N GLN A 94 -12.78 1.29 -6.47
CA GLN A 94 -13.04 2.39 -7.39
C GLN A 94 -12.24 3.64 -7.01
N ASN A 95 -12.09 3.90 -5.72
CA ASN A 95 -11.24 5.00 -5.26
C ASN A 95 -9.78 4.78 -5.67
N PHE A 96 -9.28 3.56 -5.58
CA PHE A 96 -7.93 3.24 -6.03
C PHE A 96 -7.77 3.46 -7.52
N LEU A 97 -8.68 2.90 -8.30
CA LEU A 97 -8.54 2.92 -9.76
C LEU A 97 -8.72 4.32 -10.33
N ASN A 98 -9.52 5.14 -9.69
CA ASN A 98 -9.83 6.48 -10.16
C ASN A 98 -9.22 7.56 -9.27
N ALA A 99 -8.18 7.22 -8.54
CA ALA A 99 -7.62 8.12 -7.54
C ALA A 99 -7.17 9.45 -8.14
N THR A 100 -6.47 9.40 -9.27
CA THR A 100 -5.99 10.62 -9.91
C THR A 100 -7.14 11.54 -10.30
N GLU A 101 -8.17 10.99 -10.90
CA GLU A 101 -9.34 11.77 -11.32
C GLU A 101 -10.10 12.35 -10.14
N ARG A 102 -10.14 11.61 -9.03
CA ARG A 102 -10.87 12.01 -7.84
C ARG A 102 -10.05 12.88 -6.89
N GLY A 103 -8.78 13.11 -7.23
CA GLY A 103 -7.90 13.90 -6.37
C GLY A 103 -7.49 13.19 -5.10
N ILE A 104 -7.48 11.88 -5.12
CA ILE A 104 -7.10 11.07 -3.96
C ILE A 104 -5.60 10.79 -4.01
N ASP A 105 -4.94 11.01 -2.88
CA ASP A 105 -3.51 10.82 -2.74
C ASP A 105 -3.25 9.45 -2.12
N VAL A 106 -2.78 8.50 -2.93
CA VAL A 106 -2.51 7.13 -2.47
C VAL A 106 -1.03 7.00 -2.16
N GLN A 107 -0.73 6.55 -0.95
CA GLN A 107 0.64 6.48 -0.47
C GLN A 107 0.94 5.10 0.08
N LEU A 108 2.16 4.63 -0.16
CA LEU A 108 2.55 3.26 0.13
C LEU A 108 3.49 3.17 1.31
N PHE A 109 3.16 2.28 2.24
CA PHE A 109 3.97 1.98 3.40
C PHE A 109 4.19 0.47 3.44
N VAL A 110 5.43 0.03 3.54
CA VAL A 110 5.75 -1.41 3.50
C VAL A 110 6.66 -1.79 4.66
N ARG A 111 6.38 -2.94 5.24
CA ARG A 111 7.20 -3.54 6.28
C ARG A 111 7.33 -5.02 5.96
N LYS A 112 8.48 -5.61 6.29
CA LYS A 112 8.61 -7.06 6.13
C LYS A 112 7.77 -7.77 7.18
N ASN A 113 7.08 -8.80 6.75
CA ASN A 113 6.20 -9.54 7.65
C ASN A 113 6.95 -10.11 8.85
N LYS A 114 8.17 -10.56 8.65
CA LYS A 114 8.96 -11.13 9.75
C LYS A 114 9.32 -10.10 10.82
N ASP A 115 9.23 -8.82 10.48
CA ASP A 115 9.61 -7.75 11.40
C ASP A 115 8.42 -7.22 12.21
N ASP A 116 7.22 -7.70 11.96
CA ASP A 116 6.02 -7.11 12.58
C ASP A 116 6.00 -7.25 14.10
N LYS A 117 6.67 -8.26 14.64
CA LYS A 117 6.75 -8.45 16.09
C LYS A 117 7.85 -7.60 16.72
N ILE A 118 8.74 -7.07 15.89
CA ILE A 118 9.90 -6.31 16.34
C ILE A 118 9.63 -4.82 16.23
N SER A 119 8.97 -4.42 15.15
CA SER A 119 8.75 -3.01 14.86
C SER A 119 7.33 -2.79 14.36
N LYS A 120 6.73 -1.71 14.84
CA LYS A 120 5.42 -1.29 14.35
C LYS A 120 5.55 -0.28 13.22
N GLU A 121 6.76 -0.03 12.77
CA GLU A 121 7.04 0.98 11.76
C GLU A 121 7.12 0.38 10.38
N PHE A 122 6.68 1.17 9.39
CA PHE A 122 6.71 0.82 7.97
C PHE A 122 7.60 1.82 7.24
N TYR A 123 8.31 1.36 6.22
CA TYR A 123 9.02 2.27 5.33
C TYR A 123 8.00 3.00 4.45
N TYR A 124 8.17 4.31 4.35
CA TYR A 124 7.37 5.09 3.43
C TYR A 124 8.01 5.01 2.04
N LEU A 125 7.28 4.50 1.06
CA LEU A 125 7.81 4.32 -0.29
C LEU A 125 7.27 5.32 -1.30
N GLY A 126 6.49 6.28 -0.86
CA GLY A 126 6.03 7.36 -1.72
C GLY A 126 4.64 7.14 -2.27
N ARG A 127 4.28 7.97 -3.24
CA ARG A 127 2.98 7.92 -3.88
C ARG A 127 2.92 6.84 -4.93
N VAL A 128 1.75 6.26 -5.10
CA VAL A 128 1.52 5.23 -6.11
C VAL A 128 0.28 5.59 -6.92
N ILE A 129 0.28 5.14 -8.16
CA ILE A 129 -0.81 5.38 -9.09
C ILE A 129 -1.22 4.03 -9.70
N ALA A 130 -2.52 3.76 -9.73
CA ALA A 130 -3.00 2.54 -10.37
C ALA A 130 -2.74 2.63 -11.86
N THR A 131 -2.19 1.56 -12.44
CA THR A 131 -1.86 1.55 -13.88
C THR A 131 -3.10 1.33 -14.75
N GLY A 132 -4.20 0.91 -14.14
CA GLY A 132 -5.39 0.51 -14.88
C GLY A 132 -5.54 -0.99 -14.99
N ASN A 133 -4.52 -1.74 -14.67
CA ASN A 133 -4.58 -3.20 -14.67
C ASN A 133 -5.14 -3.67 -13.34
N ALA A 134 -6.32 -4.25 -13.38
CA ALA A 134 -6.96 -4.78 -12.18
C ALA A 134 -7.77 -6.01 -12.57
N LYS A 135 -7.87 -6.96 -11.65
CA LYS A 135 -8.52 -8.21 -11.93
C LYS A 135 -9.20 -8.75 -10.68
N GLN A 136 -10.47 -9.06 -10.82
CA GLN A 136 -11.21 -9.69 -9.74
C GLN A 136 -10.98 -11.20 -9.77
N PHE A 137 -10.84 -11.81 -8.62
CA PHE A 137 -10.65 -13.24 -8.53
C PHE A 137 -11.30 -13.77 -7.25
N VAL A 138 -11.46 -15.09 -7.18
CA VAL A 138 -11.98 -15.74 -5.98
C VAL A 138 -10.80 -16.21 -5.14
N MET A 139 -10.77 -15.82 -3.87
CA MET A 139 -9.67 -16.17 -3.00
C MET A 139 -9.65 -17.68 -2.72
N PRO A 140 -8.45 -18.29 -2.68
CA PRO A 140 -8.36 -19.74 -2.47
C PRO A 140 -9.03 -20.18 -1.18
N ASN A 141 -9.71 -21.32 -1.26
CA ASN A 141 -10.38 -21.94 -0.12
C ASN A 141 -11.49 -21.11 0.50
N THR A 142 -12.02 -20.16 -0.26
CA THR A 142 -13.15 -19.34 0.17
C THR A 142 -14.07 -19.13 -1.01
N ASP A 143 -15.26 -18.57 -0.73
CA ASP A 143 -16.16 -18.10 -1.78
C ASP A 143 -16.11 -16.58 -1.93
N LYS A 144 -15.13 -15.95 -1.27
CA LYS A 144 -15.01 -14.50 -1.28
C LYS A 144 -14.15 -14.03 -2.44
N THR A 145 -14.53 -12.88 -3.00
CA THR A 145 -13.76 -12.27 -4.07
C THR A 145 -12.80 -11.23 -3.51
N ALA A 146 -11.78 -10.92 -4.29
CA ALA A 146 -10.86 -9.83 -4.03
C ALA A 146 -10.41 -9.28 -5.36
N VAL A 147 -9.71 -8.16 -5.35
CA VAL A 147 -9.25 -7.52 -6.58
C VAL A 147 -7.74 -7.34 -6.51
N GLU A 148 -7.07 -7.77 -7.55
CA GLU A 148 -5.64 -7.59 -7.73
C GLU A 148 -5.45 -6.30 -8.49
N ILE A 149 -4.65 -5.37 -7.95
CA ILE A 149 -4.45 -4.06 -8.56
C ILE A 149 -2.96 -3.84 -8.78
N GLU A 150 -2.61 -3.44 -10.01
CA GLU A 150 -1.23 -3.09 -10.30
C GLU A 150 -1.00 -1.61 -10.05
N TRP A 151 0.03 -1.31 -9.28
CA TRP A 151 0.39 0.05 -8.91
C TRP A 151 1.74 0.41 -9.50
N GLU A 152 1.87 1.63 -9.95
CA GLU A 152 3.16 2.18 -10.35
C GLU A 152 3.61 3.16 -9.28
N LEU A 153 4.81 2.97 -8.77
CA LEU A 153 5.38 3.89 -7.80
C LEU A 153 5.90 5.12 -8.52
N GLU A 154 5.56 6.29 -8.01
CA GLU A 154 6.02 7.54 -8.59
C GLU A 154 7.54 7.62 -8.58
N THR A 155 8.15 7.14 -7.51
CA THR A 155 9.60 7.06 -7.38
C THR A 155 9.98 5.59 -7.21
N PRO A 156 10.83 5.04 -8.11
CA PRO A 156 11.27 3.65 -7.93
C PRO A 156 11.94 3.47 -6.59
N VAL A 157 11.72 2.32 -5.96
CA VAL A 157 12.28 2.06 -4.64
C VAL A 157 13.80 2.04 -4.73
N ARG A 158 14.46 2.72 -3.80
CA ARG A 158 15.92 2.73 -3.72
C ARG A 158 16.42 1.30 -3.58
N GLU A 159 17.50 0.99 -4.26
CA GLU A 159 17.92 -0.40 -4.39
C GLU A 159 18.16 -1.11 -3.07
N ASP A 160 18.77 -0.46 -2.11
CA ASP A 160 19.04 -1.09 -0.82
C ASP A 160 17.74 -1.43 -0.07
N ILE A 161 16.75 -0.55 -0.14
CA ILE A 161 15.45 -0.79 0.47
C ILE A 161 14.72 -1.91 -0.28
N TYR A 162 14.77 -1.86 -1.60
CA TYR A 162 14.12 -2.87 -2.43
C TYR A 162 14.67 -4.27 -2.13
N GLN A 163 15.99 -4.38 -2.10
CA GLN A 163 16.62 -5.67 -1.81
C GLN A 163 16.29 -6.15 -0.41
N TYR A 164 16.23 -5.24 0.55
CA TYR A 164 15.83 -5.60 1.90
C TYR A 164 14.42 -6.18 1.94
N ILE A 165 13.50 -5.56 1.23
CA ILE A 165 12.09 -5.97 1.27
C ILE A 165 11.87 -7.30 0.54
N VAL A 166 12.40 -7.45 -0.67
CA VAL A 166 12.08 -8.62 -1.52
C VAL A 166 12.98 -9.82 -1.25
N ASN A 167 14.15 -9.59 -0.71
CA ASN A 167 15.05 -10.69 -0.38
C ASN A 167 15.04 -10.91 1.10
N GLU A 168 15.63 -11.58 1.68
CA GLU A 168 15.62 -11.84 3.06
C GLU A 168 15.92 -10.62 3.94
#